data_5bc9dee3f9d6024c7ae75d87a210853f
#
_entry.id   5bc9dee3f9d6024c7ae75d87a210853f
#
_cell.length_a   1.000
_cell.length_b   1.000
_cell.length_c   1.000
_cell.angle_alpha   90.00
_cell.angle_beta   90.00
_cell.angle_gamma   90.00
#
_symmetry.space_group_name_H-M   'P 1'
#
loop_
_entity.id
_entity.type
_entity.pdbx_description
1 polymer ?
#
loop_
_entity_poly.entity_id
_entity_poly.type
_entity_poly.pdbx_seq_one_letter_code
_entity_poly.pdbx_strand_id
1 'polypeptide(L)'
;MKRLLLVILTALLIARSLPAEEPVRERIEWIDMWVTDADKDDLPRVLFVGDSITRGYFGGAEKLLAGKAYCARLATSKCVSDPTFDDDLELLLKQYKFSVIHFNNGLHGWGYTEHQYRDGLLKAITAAKKHASEAKLIWATSTPVREKEDVRQFSEQTNRVKARNEIASEIMKRAGISTNNLFELVEQHPDWQSTDGVHFNA
;
A
#
# COMPACT_ATOMS: atom_id res chain seq x y z
N MET A 1 -47.84 -14.11 52.97
CA MET A 1 -46.51 -14.22 52.45
C MET A 1 -46.64 -14.36 50.91
N LYS A 2 -46.49 -13.25 50.14
CA LYS A 2 -46.54 -13.24 48.65
C LYS A 2 -45.13 -13.36 48.11
N ARG A 3 -44.81 -14.45 47.39
CA ARG A 3 -43.54 -14.63 46.72
C ARG A 3 -43.57 -13.85 45.42
N LEU A 4 -42.70 -12.88 45.29
CA LEU A 4 -42.49 -12.09 44.08
C LEU A 4 -41.50 -12.88 43.20
N LEU A 5 -41.97 -13.36 42.05
CA LEU A 5 -41.16 -14.05 41.05
C LEU A 5 -40.52 -12.98 40.17
N LEU A 6 -39.21 -12.81 40.30
CA LEU A 6 -38.42 -11.91 39.46
C LEU A 6 -38.00 -12.67 38.17
N VAL A 7 -38.64 -12.34 37.06
CA VAL A 7 -38.26 -12.86 35.75
C VAL A 7 -37.16 -11.97 35.18
N ILE A 8 -35.91 -12.45 35.16
CA ILE A 8 -34.79 -11.79 34.51
C ILE A 8 -34.82 -12.17 33.01
N LEU A 9 -35.22 -11.22 32.18
CA LEU A 9 -35.22 -11.34 30.73
C LEU A 9 -33.80 -11.04 30.25
N THR A 10 -32.97 -12.05 30.02
CA THR A 10 -31.66 -11.92 29.39
C THR A 10 -31.84 -11.70 27.90
N ALA A 11 -31.74 -10.47 27.44
CA ALA A 11 -31.68 -10.14 26.02
C ALA A 11 -30.31 -10.59 25.47
N LEU A 12 -30.28 -11.71 24.73
CA LEU A 12 -29.12 -12.14 23.98
C LEU A 12 -28.95 -11.18 22.79
N LEU A 13 -28.03 -10.22 22.90
CA LEU A 13 -27.56 -9.42 21.78
C LEU A 13 -26.76 -10.35 20.83
N ILE A 14 -27.44 -10.90 19.84
CA ILE A 14 -26.77 -11.55 18.71
C ILE A 14 -26.10 -10.44 17.89
N ALA A 15 -24.83 -10.19 18.15
CA ALA A 15 -24.02 -9.38 17.27
C ALA A 15 -23.97 -10.09 15.90
N ARG A 16 -24.79 -9.65 14.95
CA ARG A 16 -24.66 -10.05 13.55
C ARG A 16 -23.32 -9.48 13.09
N SER A 17 -22.31 -10.35 12.93
CA SER A 17 -21.13 -9.98 12.14
C SER A 17 -21.62 -9.59 10.75
N LEU A 18 -21.33 -8.36 10.33
CA LEU A 18 -21.51 -7.97 8.94
C LEU A 18 -20.70 -8.95 8.08
N PRO A 19 -21.24 -9.43 6.95
CA PRO A 19 -20.46 -10.27 6.05
C PRO A 19 -19.16 -9.51 5.69
N ALA A 20 -18.04 -10.23 5.68
CA ALA A 20 -16.78 -9.67 5.22
C ALA A 20 -16.97 -9.16 3.78
N GLU A 21 -16.43 -7.98 3.49
CA GLU A 21 -16.49 -7.41 2.14
C GLU A 21 -15.72 -8.35 1.19
N GLU A 22 -16.38 -8.84 0.15
CA GLU A 22 -15.76 -9.70 -0.83
C GLU A 22 -14.74 -8.92 -1.67
N PRO A 23 -13.52 -9.45 -1.87
CA PRO A 23 -12.50 -8.75 -2.63
C PRO A 23 -12.88 -8.65 -4.12
N VAL A 24 -12.63 -7.49 -4.73
CA VAL A 24 -12.75 -7.28 -6.17
C VAL A 24 -11.48 -7.78 -6.84
N ARG A 25 -11.54 -8.93 -7.49
CA ARG A 25 -10.40 -9.63 -8.07
C ARG A 25 -9.98 -9.06 -9.42
N GLU A 26 -8.68 -8.97 -9.64
CA GLU A 26 -8.09 -8.74 -10.96
C GLU A 26 -7.87 -10.10 -11.68
N ARG A 27 -7.70 -10.05 -13.00
CA ARG A 27 -7.48 -11.27 -13.80
C ARG A 27 -6.24 -12.06 -13.35
N ILE A 28 -5.22 -11.37 -12.88
CA ILE A 28 -3.98 -11.94 -12.34
C ILE A 28 -3.66 -11.21 -11.06
N GLU A 29 -3.59 -11.96 -9.97
CA GLU A 29 -3.16 -11.44 -8.68
C GLU A 29 -1.85 -12.11 -8.26
N TRP A 30 -0.99 -11.34 -7.64
CA TRP A 30 0.31 -11.80 -7.20
C TRP A 30 0.76 -11.04 -5.95
N ILE A 31 1.63 -11.67 -5.18
CA ILE A 31 2.30 -11.10 -4.03
C ILE A 31 3.76 -11.56 -4.04
N ASP A 32 4.67 -10.66 -3.73
CA ASP A 32 6.11 -10.88 -3.68
C ASP A 32 6.65 -10.25 -2.41
N MET A 33 7.00 -11.11 -1.44
CA MET A 33 7.65 -10.73 -0.20
C MET A 33 9.11 -11.15 -0.25
N TRP A 34 10.00 -10.19 -0.03
CA TRP A 34 11.43 -10.43 -0.05
C TRP A 34 12.11 -9.66 1.07
N VAL A 35 12.96 -10.33 1.85
CA VAL A 35 13.72 -9.73 2.95
C VAL A 35 15.18 -10.12 2.80
N THR A 36 15.99 -9.15 2.41
CA THR A 36 17.43 -9.34 2.24
C THR A 36 18.11 -9.37 3.61
N ASP A 37 19.11 -10.24 3.78
CA ASP A 37 19.88 -10.37 5.02
C ASP A 37 18.96 -10.47 6.26
N ALA A 38 17.95 -11.34 6.18
CA ALA A 38 16.90 -11.48 7.19
C ALA A 38 17.44 -11.93 8.56
N ASP A 39 18.62 -12.55 8.58
CA ASP A 39 19.37 -13.03 9.75
C ASP A 39 20.28 -11.96 10.40
N LYS A 40 20.30 -10.72 9.85
CA LYS A 40 21.14 -9.63 10.35
C LYS A 40 20.30 -8.49 10.94
N ASP A 41 20.86 -7.80 11.94
CA ASP A 41 20.21 -6.70 12.67
C ASP A 41 21.15 -5.53 13.01
N ASP A 42 22.40 -5.56 12.54
CA ASP A 42 23.43 -4.54 12.77
C ASP A 42 23.24 -3.25 11.96
N LEU A 43 22.34 -3.27 10.96
CA LEU A 43 21.93 -2.08 10.20
C LEU A 43 20.41 -1.89 10.30
N PRO A 44 19.91 -0.63 10.10
CA PRO A 44 18.48 -0.38 10.00
C PRO A 44 17.90 -1.11 8.80
N ARG A 45 16.60 -1.45 8.86
CA ARG A 45 15.91 -2.11 7.75
C ARG A 45 14.86 -1.18 7.14
N VAL A 46 14.81 -1.13 5.81
CA VAL A 46 13.85 -0.36 5.02
C VAL A 46 12.88 -1.32 4.34
N LEU A 47 11.57 -1.12 4.54
CA LEU A 47 10.52 -1.82 3.82
C LEU A 47 10.01 -0.97 2.66
N PHE A 48 10.02 -1.53 1.47
CA PHE A 48 9.37 -0.98 0.27
C PHE A 48 8.05 -1.70 0.05
N VAL A 49 6.94 -0.98 0.21
CA VAL A 49 5.58 -1.49 -0.05
C VAL A 49 5.08 -0.87 -1.35
N GLY A 50 4.53 -1.69 -2.24
CA GLY A 50 3.93 -1.20 -3.48
C GLY A 50 3.54 -2.31 -4.45
N ASP A 51 3.69 -2.03 -5.71
CA ASP A 51 3.33 -2.90 -6.83
C ASP A 51 4.53 -3.25 -7.73
N SER A 52 4.28 -3.53 -9.00
CA SER A 52 5.32 -3.85 -9.99
C SER A 52 6.33 -2.71 -10.18
N ILE A 53 5.94 -1.45 -9.99
CA ILE A 53 6.85 -0.31 -10.07
C ILE A 53 7.85 -0.38 -8.91
N THR A 54 7.35 -0.62 -7.70
CA THR A 54 8.21 -0.82 -6.51
C THR A 54 9.14 -2.01 -6.71
N ARG A 55 8.63 -3.14 -7.23
CA ARG A 55 9.45 -4.30 -7.56
C ARG A 55 10.54 -3.96 -8.59
N GLY A 56 10.20 -3.13 -9.58
CA GLY A 56 11.12 -2.71 -10.64
C GLY A 56 12.32 -1.92 -10.14
N TYR A 57 12.12 -0.93 -9.27
CA TYR A 57 13.23 -0.11 -8.76
C TYR A 57 13.91 -0.70 -7.50
N PHE A 58 13.34 -1.74 -6.88
CA PHE A 58 13.85 -2.30 -5.63
C PHE A 58 15.35 -2.63 -5.68
N GLY A 59 15.81 -3.34 -6.71
CA GLY A 59 17.22 -3.71 -6.85
C GLY A 59 18.17 -2.51 -6.99
N GLY A 60 17.71 -1.42 -7.60
CA GLY A 60 18.45 -0.15 -7.66
C GLY A 60 18.54 0.52 -6.28
N ALA A 61 17.42 0.58 -5.56
CA ALA A 61 17.37 1.11 -4.21
C ALA A 61 18.25 0.30 -3.23
N GLU A 62 18.19 -1.02 -3.32
CA GLU A 62 19.02 -1.92 -2.51
C GLU A 62 20.52 -1.67 -2.73
N LYS A 63 20.96 -1.51 -3.98
CA LYS A 63 22.36 -1.18 -4.30
C LYS A 63 22.80 0.17 -3.71
N LEU A 64 21.94 1.19 -3.75
CA LEU A 64 22.22 2.53 -3.21
C LEU A 64 22.27 2.54 -1.67
N LEU A 65 21.55 1.61 -1.03
CA LEU A 65 21.50 1.46 0.41
C LEU A 65 22.53 0.44 0.95
N ALA A 66 23.30 -0.21 0.09
CA ALA A 66 24.30 -1.18 0.50
C ALA A 66 25.26 -0.61 1.57
N GLY A 67 25.46 -1.34 2.66
CA GLY A 67 26.27 -0.93 3.80
C GLY A 67 25.64 0.16 4.68
N LYS A 68 24.39 0.61 4.38
CA LYS A 68 23.67 1.63 5.16
C LYS A 68 22.37 1.10 5.75
N ALA A 69 21.70 0.19 5.04
CA ALA A 69 20.45 -0.41 5.48
C ALA A 69 20.24 -1.76 4.79
N TYR A 70 19.54 -2.67 5.46
CA TYR A 70 18.96 -3.86 4.86
C TYR A 70 17.62 -3.51 4.21
N CYS A 71 17.30 -4.18 3.11
CA CYS A 71 16.09 -3.89 2.36
C CYS A 71 15.10 -5.06 2.44
N ALA A 72 13.83 -4.72 2.47
CA ALA A 72 12.73 -5.67 2.31
C ALA A 72 11.69 -5.07 1.37
N ARG A 73 10.93 -5.92 0.68
CA ARG A 73 9.79 -5.46 -0.12
C ARG A 73 8.57 -6.33 0.11
N LEU A 74 7.44 -5.67 0.05
CA LEU A 74 6.12 -6.24 -0.17
C LEU A 74 5.59 -5.62 -1.45
N ALA A 75 5.66 -6.33 -2.55
CA ALA A 75 5.10 -5.90 -3.83
C ALA A 75 3.90 -6.80 -4.18
N THR A 76 2.77 -6.19 -4.55
CA THR A 76 1.52 -6.90 -4.79
C THR A 76 0.64 -6.20 -5.80
N SER A 77 -0.22 -6.97 -6.48
CA SER A 77 -1.32 -6.44 -7.28
C SER A 77 -2.55 -6.04 -6.45
N LYS A 78 -2.53 -6.25 -5.13
CA LYS A 78 -3.65 -5.83 -4.29
C LYS A 78 -3.67 -4.32 -4.08
N CYS A 79 -4.85 -3.73 -4.24
CA CYS A 79 -5.13 -2.36 -3.80
C CYS A 79 -5.27 -2.33 -2.28
N VAL A 80 -4.99 -1.19 -1.65
CA VAL A 80 -5.30 -0.97 -0.21
C VAL A 80 -6.77 -1.16 0.13
N SER A 81 -7.66 -1.13 -0.87
CA SER A 81 -9.10 -1.43 -0.70
C SER A 81 -9.39 -2.94 -0.62
N ASP A 82 -8.45 -3.80 -0.99
CA ASP A 82 -8.63 -5.25 -0.84
C ASP A 82 -8.66 -5.59 0.65
N PRO A 83 -9.71 -6.29 1.13
CA PRO A 83 -9.88 -6.58 2.57
C PRO A 83 -8.75 -7.43 3.16
N THR A 84 -7.95 -8.09 2.31
CA THR A 84 -6.80 -8.92 2.74
C THR A 84 -5.44 -8.22 2.61
N PHE A 85 -5.40 -6.96 2.15
CA PHE A 85 -4.14 -6.22 1.99
C PHE A 85 -3.44 -6.00 3.34
N ASP A 86 -4.21 -5.66 4.36
CA ASP A 86 -3.65 -5.40 5.70
C ASP A 86 -3.03 -6.67 6.31
N ASP A 87 -3.60 -7.86 6.05
CA ASP A 87 -3.04 -9.14 6.52
C ASP A 87 -1.64 -9.38 5.94
N ASP A 88 -1.44 -9.11 4.64
CA ASP A 88 -0.16 -9.24 3.96
C ASP A 88 0.89 -8.26 4.52
N LEU A 89 0.47 -7.01 4.76
CA LEU A 89 1.33 -5.98 5.35
C LEU A 89 1.71 -6.36 6.79
N GLU A 90 0.73 -6.72 7.61
CA GLU A 90 0.94 -7.10 9.01
C GLU A 90 1.84 -8.34 9.14
N LEU A 91 1.80 -9.27 8.19
CA LEU A 91 2.64 -10.45 8.19
C LEU A 91 4.14 -10.08 8.28
N LEU A 92 4.59 -9.09 7.51
CA LEU A 92 5.97 -8.60 7.56
C LEU A 92 6.24 -7.73 8.79
N LEU A 93 5.31 -6.82 9.11
CA LEU A 93 5.48 -5.88 10.22
C LEU A 93 5.56 -6.56 11.59
N LYS A 94 4.96 -7.74 11.73
CA LYS A 94 5.01 -8.55 12.96
C LYS A 94 6.30 -9.37 13.08
N GLN A 95 6.96 -9.69 11.95
CA GLN A 95 8.14 -10.56 11.92
C GLN A 95 9.45 -9.77 11.98
N TYR A 96 9.47 -8.56 11.42
CA TYR A 96 10.68 -7.76 11.27
C TYR A 96 10.50 -6.35 11.81
N LYS A 97 11.58 -5.78 12.37
CA LYS A 97 11.63 -4.37 12.75
C LYS A 97 12.08 -3.54 11.54
N PHE A 98 11.33 -2.48 11.24
CA PHE A 98 11.65 -1.54 10.18
C PHE A 98 11.92 -0.15 10.75
N SER A 99 12.96 0.51 10.26
CA SER A 99 13.27 1.92 10.59
C SER A 99 12.60 2.89 9.63
N VAL A 100 12.35 2.43 8.39
CA VAL A 100 11.67 3.20 7.37
C VAL A 100 10.70 2.28 6.61
N ILE A 101 9.52 2.79 6.32
CA ILE A 101 8.55 2.16 5.41
C ILE A 101 8.27 3.15 4.29
N HIS A 102 8.74 2.83 3.08
CA HIS A 102 8.45 3.56 1.85
C HIS A 102 7.27 2.90 1.18
N PHE A 103 6.12 3.57 1.13
CA PHE A 103 4.84 3.00 0.80
C PHE A 103 4.21 3.68 -0.41
N ASN A 104 3.87 2.89 -1.43
CA ASN A 104 3.06 3.27 -2.58
C ASN A 104 1.89 2.30 -2.73
N ASN A 105 0.77 2.78 -3.24
CA ASN A 105 -0.35 1.97 -3.75
C ASN A 105 -1.27 2.86 -4.57
N GLY A 106 -1.68 2.42 -5.78
CA GLY A 106 -2.59 3.24 -6.59
C GLY A 106 -2.76 2.80 -8.04
N LEU A 107 -1.95 1.84 -8.52
CA LEU A 107 -2.03 1.34 -9.90
C LEU A 107 -2.84 0.05 -10.06
N HIS A 108 -3.40 -0.46 -8.99
CA HIS A 108 -4.23 -1.67 -8.97
C HIS A 108 -5.60 -1.42 -8.33
N GLY A 109 -6.48 -2.43 -8.38
CA GLY A 109 -7.82 -2.34 -7.79
C GLY A 109 -8.74 -1.37 -8.53
N TRP A 110 -8.72 -1.42 -9.85
CA TRP A 110 -9.54 -0.54 -10.70
C TRP A 110 -11.05 -0.77 -10.54
N GLY A 111 -11.47 -1.88 -9.95
CA GLY A 111 -12.85 -2.17 -9.61
C GLY A 111 -13.34 -1.53 -8.29
N TYR A 112 -12.42 -1.02 -7.46
CA TYR A 112 -12.78 -0.28 -6.25
C TYR A 112 -13.01 1.20 -6.55
N THR A 113 -13.90 1.84 -5.78
CA THR A 113 -14.12 3.29 -5.83
C THR A 113 -12.99 4.05 -5.11
N GLU A 114 -12.85 5.33 -5.39
CA GLU A 114 -11.90 6.20 -4.68
C GLU A 114 -12.27 6.40 -3.20
N HIS A 115 -13.55 6.22 -2.84
CA HIS A 115 -13.97 6.20 -1.42
C HIS A 115 -13.42 4.95 -0.71
N GLN A 116 -13.57 3.77 -1.31
CA GLN A 116 -12.99 2.53 -0.77
C GLN A 116 -11.45 2.62 -0.72
N TYR A 117 -10.81 3.26 -1.72
CA TYR A 117 -9.38 3.51 -1.69
C TYR A 117 -8.97 4.38 -0.50
N ARG A 118 -9.70 5.47 -0.22
CA ARG A 118 -9.48 6.32 0.96
C ARG A 118 -9.55 5.52 2.26
N ASP A 119 -10.59 4.73 2.43
CA ASP A 119 -10.82 3.95 3.65
C ASP A 119 -9.75 2.87 3.83
N GLY A 120 -9.40 2.17 2.76
CA GLY A 120 -8.32 1.17 2.75
C GLY A 120 -6.96 1.80 3.10
N LEU A 121 -6.64 2.97 2.51
CA LEU A 121 -5.38 3.66 2.81
C LEU A 121 -5.30 4.10 4.28
N LEU A 122 -6.39 4.57 4.85
CA LEU A 122 -6.44 4.90 6.29
C LEU A 122 -6.22 3.67 7.16
N LYS A 123 -6.78 2.52 6.82
CA LYS A 123 -6.55 1.25 7.51
C LYS A 123 -5.09 0.82 7.42
N ALA A 124 -4.51 0.82 6.22
CA ALA A 124 -3.12 0.43 5.99
C ALA A 124 -2.12 1.32 6.76
N ILE A 125 -2.33 2.65 6.79
CA ILE A 125 -1.52 3.57 7.59
C ILE A 125 -1.68 3.31 9.09
N THR A 126 -2.89 2.99 9.52
CA THR A 126 -3.17 2.64 10.93
C THR A 126 -2.46 1.35 11.32
N ALA A 127 -2.51 0.31 10.47
CA ALA A 127 -1.79 -0.95 10.66
C ALA A 127 -0.27 -0.72 10.72
N ALA A 128 0.28 0.07 9.80
CA ALA A 128 1.70 0.40 9.79
C ALA A 128 2.12 1.10 11.10
N LYS A 129 1.38 2.12 11.55
CA LYS A 129 1.66 2.82 12.80
C LYS A 129 1.53 1.93 14.04
N LYS A 130 0.59 0.99 14.03
CA LYS A 130 0.37 0.04 15.13
C LYS A 130 1.51 -0.96 15.26
N HIS A 131 1.95 -1.55 14.15
CA HIS A 131 2.90 -2.67 14.15
C HIS A 131 4.36 -2.25 13.94
N ALA A 132 4.60 -1.02 13.47
CA ALA A 132 5.91 -0.44 13.25
C ALA A 132 5.95 1.01 13.74
N SER A 133 5.58 1.24 15.02
CA SER A 133 5.45 2.58 15.63
C SER A 133 6.72 3.42 15.55
N GLU A 134 7.89 2.78 15.56
CA GLU A 134 9.19 3.44 15.49
C GLU A 134 9.63 3.74 14.03
N ALA A 135 8.94 3.18 13.05
CA ALA A 135 9.32 3.36 11.65
C ALA A 135 8.90 4.75 11.13
N LYS A 136 9.80 5.39 10.41
CA LYS A 136 9.46 6.58 9.62
C LYS A 136 8.71 6.15 8.37
N LEU A 137 7.43 6.55 8.26
CA LEU A 137 6.65 6.36 7.05
C LEU A 137 7.00 7.44 6.02
N ILE A 138 7.16 7.02 4.76
CA ILE A 138 7.32 7.87 3.59
C ILE A 138 6.31 7.38 2.56
N TRP A 139 5.39 8.24 2.14
CA TRP A 139 4.47 7.95 1.06
C TRP A 139 5.14 8.25 -0.29
N ALA A 140 5.02 7.33 -1.26
CA ALA A 140 5.39 7.60 -2.64
C ALA A 140 4.15 7.73 -3.50
N THR A 141 4.02 8.79 -4.28
CA THR A 141 2.89 8.95 -5.19
C THR A 141 2.93 7.90 -6.29
N SER A 142 1.76 7.44 -6.75
CA SER A 142 1.66 6.54 -7.90
C SER A 142 2.02 7.27 -9.18
N THR A 143 2.76 6.61 -10.04
CA THR A 143 3.24 7.14 -11.32
C THR A 143 2.11 7.20 -12.37
N PRO A 144 2.18 8.09 -13.38
CA PRO A 144 1.17 8.14 -14.42
C PRO A 144 1.17 6.88 -15.29
N VAL A 145 0.01 6.56 -15.84
CA VAL A 145 -0.18 5.55 -16.89
C VAL A 145 -0.27 6.26 -18.23
N ARG A 146 0.42 5.75 -19.25
CA ARG A 146 0.47 6.34 -20.58
C ARG A 146 -0.13 5.42 -21.62
N GLU A 147 -0.44 5.97 -22.80
CA GLU A 147 -0.95 5.18 -23.92
C GLU A 147 0.15 4.28 -24.49
N LYS A 148 -0.19 3.01 -24.77
CA LYS A 148 0.76 2.04 -25.32
C LYS A 148 1.25 2.40 -26.73
N GLU A 149 0.37 3.02 -27.50
CA GLU A 149 0.64 3.44 -28.89
C GLU A 149 1.50 4.70 -28.95
N ASP A 150 1.41 5.55 -27.91
CA ASP A 150 2.20 6.77 -27.81
C ASP A 150 2.43 7.15 -26.32
N VAL A 151 3.52 6.69 -25.76
CA VAL A 151 3.86 6.95 -24.34
C VAL A 151 4.06 8.44 -24.00
N ARG A 152 4.02 9.34 -24.96
CA ARG A 152 4.01 10.79 -24.70
C ARG A 152 2.64 11.27 -24.21
N GLN A 153 1.59 10.48 -24.44
CA GLN A 153 0.22 10.80 -24.03
C GLN A 153 -0.15 10.05 -22.76
N PHE A 154 -0.85 10.73 -21.86
CA PHE A 154 -1.43 10.07 -20.68
C PHE A 154 -2.66 9.26 -21.09
N SER A 155 -2.79 8.06 -20.54
CA SER A 155 -4.02 7.29 -20.67
C SER A 155 -5.11 7.86 -19.75
N GLU A 156 -6.36 7.51 -20.02
CA GLU A 156 -7.50 7.88 -19.18
C GLU A 156 -7.33 7.42 -17.72
N GLN A 157 -6.67 6.29 -17.50
CA GLN A 157 -6.37 5.76 -16.16
C GLN A 157 -5.55 6.75 -15.31
N THR A 158 -4.75 7.62 -15.92
CA THR A 158 -3.98 8.65 -15.19
C THR A 158 -4.90 9.61 -14.43
N ASN A 159 -6.13 9.85 -14.88
CA ASN A 159 -7.07 10.68 -14.13
C ASN A 159 -7.42 10.04 -12.78
N ARG A 160 -7.59 8.72 -12.72
CA ARG A 160 -7.82 8.00 -11.47
C ARG A 160 -6.57 7.97 -10.60
N VAL A 161 -5.38 7.82 -11.21
CA VAL A 161 -4.11 7.93 -10.47
C VAL A 161 -4.00 9.29 -9.80
N LYS A 162 -4.30 10.38 -10.50
CA LYS A 162 -4.30 11.73 -9.94
C LYS A 162 -5.28 11.86 -8.76
N ALA A 163 -6.51 11.38 -8.92
CA ALA A 163 -7.50 11.39 -7.84
C ALA A 163 -7.03 10.61 -6.59
N ARG A 164 -6.43 9.44 -6.78
CA ARG A 164 -5.85 8.65 -5.67
C ARG A 164 -4.64 9.35 -5.02
N ASN A 165 -3.79 9.98 -5.81
CA ASN A 165 -2.67 10.77 -5.28
C ASN A 165 -3.15 11.99 -4.47
N GLU A 166 -4.23 12.65 -4.87
CA GLU A 166 -4.86 13.74 -4.11
C GLU A 166 -5.41 13.23 -2.78
N ILE A 167 -6.16 12.13 -2.78
CA ILE A 167 -6.67 11.49 -1.56
C ILE A 167 -5.51 11.13 -0.62
N ALA A 168 -4.46 10.51 -1.15
CA ALA A 168 -3.29 10.14 -0.37
C ALA A 168 -2.59 11.38 0.20
N SER A 169 -2.41 12.44 -0.60
CA SER A 169 -1.80 13.70 -0.17
C SER A 169 -2.52 14.32 1.03
N GLU A 170 -3.86 14.36 1.01
CA GLU A 170 -4.64 14.84 2.16
C GLU A 170 -4.41 14.01 3.42
N ILE A 171 -4.43 12.67 3.28
CA ILE A 171 -4.22 11.74 4.39
C ILE A 171 -2.82 11.91 4.96
N MET A 172 -1.79 11.91 4.11
CA MET A 172 -0.39 12.03 4.53
C MET A 172 -0.11 13.36 5.20
N LYS A 173 -0.63 14.45 4.67
CA LYS A 173 -0.52 15.79 5.27
C LYS A 173 -1.12 15.83 6.68
N ARG A 174 -2.33 15.26 6.87
CA ARG A 174 -2.99 15.20 8.18
C ARG A 174 -2.24 14.28 9.16
N ALA A 175 -1.61 13.23 8.65
CA ALA A 175 -0.86 12.27 9.46
C ALA A 175 0.59 12.67 9.75
N GLY A 176 1.09 13.79 9.17
CA GLY A 176 2.48 14.24 9.28
C GLY A 176 3.48 13.33 8.58
N ILE A 177 3.03 12.61 7.52
CA ILE A 177 3.84 11.67 6.74
C ILE A 177 4.44 12.40 5.54
N SER A 178 5.77 12.30 5.37
CA SER A 178 6.48 12.89 4.23
C SER A 178 6.11 12.20 2.92
N THR A 179 6.04 12.97 1.83
CA THR A 179 5.73 12.44 0.50
C THR A 179 6.96 12.51 -0.41
N ASN A 180 7.24 11.40 -1.09
CA ASN A 180 8.14 11.30 -2.23
C ASN A 180 7.31 11.39 -3.51
N ASN A 181 7.41 12.48 -4.26
CA ASN A 181 6.56 12.74 -5.41
C ASN A 181 7.13 12.08 -6.69
N LEU A 182 6.91 10.76 -6.81
CA LEU A 182 7.31 10.01 -8.00
C LEU A 182 6.49 10.40 -9.24
N PHE A 183 5.23 10.81 -9.06
CA PHE A 183 4.40 11.27 -10.18
C PHE A 183 5.06 12.45 -10.89
N GLU A 184 5.38 13.51 -10.16
CA GLU A 184 6.02 14.73 -10.70
C GLU A 184 7.39 14.42 -11.30
N LEU A 185 8.17 13.52 -10.63
CA LEU A 185 9.47 13.12 -11.11
C LEU A 185 9.43 12.54 -12.53
N VAL A 186 8.42 11.69 -12.83
CA VAL A 186 8.38 10.94 -14.09
C VAL A 186 7.41 11.51 -15.12
N GLU A 187 6.52 12.44 -14.75
CA GLU A 187 5.53 12.95 -15.69
C GLU A 187 6.14 13.70 -16.88
N GLN A 188 7.31 14.32 -16.67
CA GLN A 188 8.06 15.05 -17.69
C GLN A 188 9.00 14.14 -18.54
N HIS A 189 9.07 12.84 -18.21
CA HIS A 189 9.99 11.89 -18.80
C HIS A 189 9.28 10.69 -19.44
N PRO A 190 8.51 10.91 -20.53
CA PRO A 190 7.83 9.81 -21.22
C PRO A 190 8.80 8.75 -21.77
N ASP A 191 10.04 9.15 -22.08
CA ASP A 191 11.12 8.30 -22.53
C ASP A 191 11.64 7.29 -21.50
N TRP A 192 11.32 7.50 -20.23
CA TRP A 192 11.67 6.56 -19.16
C TRP A 192 10.68 5.38 -19.08
N GLN A 193 9.47 5.54 -19.58
CA GLN A 193 8.48 4.47 -19.56
C GLN A 193 8.67 3.48 -20.70
N SER A 194 8.41 2.22 -20.42
CA SER A 194 8.37 1.16 -21.42
C SER A 194 7.15 1.29 -22.33
N THR A 195 7.13 0.56 -23.42
CA THR A 195 6.05 0.58 -24.42
C THR A 195 4.71 0.07 -23.90
N ASP A 196 4.64 -0.48 -22.67
CA ASP A 196 3.38 -0.86 -22.05
C ASP A 196 2.65 0.32 -21.39
N GLY A 197 3.31 1.48 -21.30
CA GLY A 197 2.77 2.71 -20.74
C GLY A 197 2.66 2.72 -19.21
N VAL A 198 3.15 1.70 -18.52
CA VAL A 198 3.08 1.55 -17.05
C VAL A 198 4.46 1.43 -16.43
N HIS A 199 5.26 0.46 -16.88
CA HIS A 199 6.57 0.18 -16.31
C HIS A 199 7.65 1.10 -16.87
N PHE A 200 8.84 1.08 -16.25
CA PHE A 200 9.98 1.88 -16.65
C PHE A 200 11.03 1.02 -17.34
N ASN A 201 11.77 1.65 -18.26
CA ASN A 201 12.94 1.04 -18.91
C ASN A 201 14.03 0.77 -17.86
N ALA A 202 14.85 -0.28 -18.12
CA ALA A 202 15.98 -0.66 -17.24
C ALA A 202 17.15 0.32 -17.34
#